data_c072b9c854aaf221bda71923787ff0df
#
_entry.id   c072b9c854aaf221bda71923787ff0df
#
_cell.length_a   1.000
_cell.length_b   1.000
_cell.length_c   1.000
_cell.angle_alpha   90.00
_cell.angle_beta   90.00
_cell.angle_gamma   90.00
#
_symmetry.space_group_name_H-M   'P 1'
#
loop_
_entity.id
_entity.type
_entity.pdbx_description
1 polymer ?
#
loop_
_entity_poly.entity_id
_entity_poly.type
_entity_poly.pdbx_seq_one_letter_code
_entity_poly.pdbx_strand_id
1 'polypeptide(L)'
;MPPTPFSGSRENLVAEVTRLKRERNAVILSHNYQVPEVQDIADFVGDSLGLSQAAARTEADVIVFCGVHFMAETASIISPQKKVLLPDLGAGCSLAATIDADKLRAWKKEHPNAVVVSYVNTTAEVKAESDYACTSGNAVKVVNSIPRGREILFLPDMFLGAYVMEKTQRKMEVWPGECHVHAGITPDVINRKLEEHRDAEFLVHPECGCVTQFLYFSEKGDFNLPMTQIYSTEGMVRHAQQSPANKFLVATETGILHRMKKENPEKSFLPVKDDAVCQYMKTITLEKVYRSLRDMVYEVKVPKETADRARLSIERMLELA
;
A
#
# COMPACT_ATOMS: atom_id res chain seq x y z
N MET A 1 0.81 -6.53 32.61
CA MET A 1 -0.09 -7.67 32.51
C MET A 1 -0.50 -7.81 31.07
N PRO A 2 -0.59 -9.02 30.50
CA PRO A 2 -1.21 -9.18 29.17
C PRO A 2 -2.65 -8.65 29.25
N PRO A 3 -3.13 -7.96 28.23
CA PRO A 3 -4.48 -7.40 28.22
C PRO A 3 -5.52 -8.55 28.28
N THR A 4 -6.57 -8.34 29.07
CA THR A 4 -7.68 -9.32 29.18
C THR A 4 -8.33 -9.49 27.79
N PRO A 5 -8.45 -10.73 27.29
CA PRO A 5 -9.15 -11.00 26.03
C PRO A 5 -10.62 -10.58 26.10
N PHE A 6 -11.21 -10.28 24.97
CA PHE A 6 -12.65 -10.05 24.88
C PHE A 6 -13.40 -11.38 25.10
N SER A 7 -14.37 -11.39 25.98
CA SER A 7 -15.09 -12.62 26.40
C SER A 7 -16.48 -12.80 25.74
N GLY A 8 -16.80 -12.01 24.69
CA GLY A 8 -18.09 -12.05 24.00
C GLY A 8 -18.04 -12.73 22.62
N SER A 9 -19.20 -12.82 21.95
CA SER A 9 -19.28 -13.27 20.55
C SER A 9 -18.66 -12.24 19.61
N ARG A 10 -18.44 -12.64 18.34
CA ARG A 10 -17.93 -11.74 17.29
C ARG A 10 -18.88 -10.56 17.07
N GLU A 11 -20.18 -10.78 17.08
CA GLU A 11 -21.22 -9.75 16.94
C GLU A 11 -21.13 -8.73 18.07
N ASN A 12 -20.93 -9.21 19.30
CA ASN A 12 -20.73 -8.34 20.47
C ASN A 12 -19.45 -7.50 20.33
N LEU A 13 -18.37 -8.09 19.81
CA LEU A 13 -17.11 -7.38 19.57
C LEU A 13 -17.28 -6.28 18.52
N VAL A 14 -17.98 -6.53 17.41
CA VAL A 14 -18.32 -5.53 16.38
C VAL A 14 -19.17 -4.41 16.97
N ALA A 15 -20.17 -4.76 17.79
CA ALA A 15 -21.01 -3.76 18.47
C ALA A 15 -20.20 -2.86 19.41
N GLU A 16 -19.26 -3.43 20.18
CA GLU A 16 -18.38 -2.68 21.07
C GLU A 16 -17.39 -1.77 20.28
N VAL A 17 -16.81 -2.27 19.19
CA VAL A 17 -15.98 -1.43 18.28
C VAL A 17 -16.80 -0.25 17.77
N THR A 18 -18.03 -0.50 17.34
CA THR A 18 -18.92 0.55 16.81
C THR A 18 -19.28 1.58 17.90
N ARG A 19 -19.54 1.12 19.13
CA ARG A 19 -19.81 2.00 20.27
C ARG A 19 -18.61 2.87 20.61
N LEU A 20 -17.44 2.27 20.78
CA LEU A 20 -16.19 2.97 21.11
C LEU A 20 -15.76 3.95 19.99
N LYS A 21 -15.95 3.59 18.73
CA LYS A 21 -15.70 4.47 17.61
C LYS A 21 -16.50 5.79 17.72
N ARG A 22 -17.78 5.69 18.07
CA ARG A 22 -18.62 6.88 18.29
C ARG A 22 -18.19 7.69 19.52
N GLU A 23 -17.93 7.04 20.64
CA GLU A 23 -17.52 7.67 21.89
C GLU A 23 -16.17 8.42 21.78
N ARG A 24 -15.27 7.90 20.94
CA ARG A 24 -13.93 8.48 20.71
C ARG A 24 -13.88 9.46 19.55
N ASN A 25 -14.99 9.71 18.88
CA ASN A 25 -15.01 10.42 17.59
C ASN A 25 -13.91 9.86 16.67
N ALA A 26 -13.92 8.54 16.46
CA ALA A 26 -12.88 7.82 15.74
C ALA A 26 -13.34 7.34 14.36
N VAL A 27 -12.40 7.34 13.41
CA VAL A 27 -12.53 6.70 12.10
C VAL A 27 -11.59 5.50 12.03
N ILE A 28 -12.05 4.41 11.40
CA ILE A 28 -11.22 3.23 11.10
C ILE A 28 -10.87 3.24 9.63
N LEU A 29 -9.59 3.38 9.32
CA LEU A 29 -9.03 3.32 7.97
C LEU A 29 -8.36 1.98 7.77
N SER A 30 -8.77 1.20 6.77
CA SER A 30 -8.30 -0.16 6.52
C SER A 30 -7.65 -0.30 5.15
N HIS A 31 -6.48 -0.90 5.11
CA HIS A 31 -5.85 -1.23 3.83
C HIS A 31 -6.54 -2.43 3.16
N ASN A 32 -6.55 -2.46 1.81
CA ASN A 32 -7.10 -3.55 1.00
C ASN A 32 -6.54 -4.94 1.35
N TYR A 33 -5.37 -5.01 2.00
CA TYR A 33 -4.72 -6.26 2.40
C TYR A 33 -5.07 -6.71 3.83
N GLN A 34 -5.99 -6.05 4.51
CA GLN A 34 -6.45 -6.50 5.83
C GLN A 34 -7.31 -7.76 5.75
N VAL A 35 -7.49 -8.41 6.90
CA VAL A 35 -8.43 -9.53 7.02
C VAL A 35 -9.87 -9.04 6.82
N PRO A 36 -10.77 -9.89 6.30
CA PRO A 36 -12.16 -9.51 5.99
C PRO A 36 -12.88 -8.81 7.14
N GLU A 37 -12.76 -9.31 8.36
CA GLU A 37 -13.42 -8.74 9.53
C GLU A 37 -12.96 -7.33 9.91
N VAL A 38 -11.74 -6.97 9.56
CA VAL A 38 -11.21 -5.61 9.77
C VAL A 38 -11.66 -4.69 8.64
N GLN A 39 -11.70 -5.19 7.40
CA GLN A 39 -12.25 -4.43 6.28
C GLN A 39 -13.74 -4.12 6.48
N ASP A 40 -14.50 -5.08 7.02
CA ASP A 40 -15.95 -4.95 7.18
C ASP A 40 -16.37 -3.92 8.22
N ILE A 41 -15.53 -3.65 9.24
CA ILE A 41 -15.81 -2.64 10.28
C ILE A 41 -15.21 -1.26 9.96
N ALA A 42 -14.44 -1.15 8.88
CA ALA A 42 -13.77 0.09 8.51
C ALA A 42 -14.75 1.11 7.90
N ASP A 43 -14.49 2.38 8.16
CA ASP A 43 -15.20 3.50 7.52
C ASP A 43 -14.72 3.74 6.09
N PHE A 44 -13.45 3.41 5.84
CA PHE A 44 -12.86 3.50 4.53
C PHE A 44 -11.86 2.34 4.32
N VAL A 45 -12.00 1.66 3.19
CA VAL A 45 -11.07 0.62 2.73
C VAL A 45 -10.42 1.10 1.44
N GLY A 46 -9.10 1.05 1.36
CA GLY A 46 -8.39 1.57 0.18
C GLY A 46 -6.92 1.16 0.11
N ASP A 47 -6.25 1.74 -0.88
CA ASP A 47 -4.79 1.69 -1.01
C ASP A 47 -4.10 2.79 -0.18
N SER A 48 -2.77 2.83 -0.21
CA SER A 48 -1.98 3.80 0.57
C SER A 48 -2.32 5.25 0.22
N LEU A 49 -2.63 5.55 -1.05
CA LEU A 49 -2.96 6.91 -1.49
C LEU A 49 -4.34 7.32 -0.99
N GLY A 50 -5.35 6.47 -1.23
CA GLY A 50 -6.72 6.70 -0.77
C GLY A 50 -6.82 6.84 0.74
N LEU A 51 -6.08 6.01 1.49
CA LEU A 51 -6.01 6.09 2.96
C LEU A 51 -5.33 7.37 3.44
N SER A 52 -4.27 7.84 2.77
CA SER A 52 -3.63 9.12 3.08
C SER A 52 -4.58 10.30 2.85
N GLN A 53 -5.33 10.27 1.75
CA GLN A 53 -6.37 11.28 1.46
C GLN A 53 -7.52 11.23 2.48
N ALA A 54 -7.97 10.03 2.87
CA ALA A 54 -9.00 9.87 3.90
C ALA A 54 -8.54 10.40 5.25
N ALA A 55 -7.29 10.13 5.65
CA ALA A 55 -6.69 10.67 6.86
C ALA A 55 -6.63 12.21 6.86
N ALA A 56 -6.29 12.81 5.71
CA ALA A 56 -6.24 14.27 5.55
C ALA A 56 -7.61 14.95 5.66
N ARG A 57 -8.68 14.29 5.17
CA ARG A 57 -10.02 14.87 5.05
C ARG A 57 -10.95 14.60 6.22
N THR A 58 -10.69 13.56 7.01
CA THR A 58 -11.58 13.18 8.11
C THR A 58 -11.66 14.27 9.16
N GLU A 59 -12.85 14.47 9.74
CA GLU A 59 -13.07 15.37 10.88
C GLU A 59 -12.95 14.66 12.24
N ALA A 60 -12.74 13.33 12.23
CA ALA A 60 -12.57 12.56 13.45
C ALA A 60 -11.32 12.99 14.24
N ASP A 61 -11.37 12.92 15.56
CA ASP A 61 -10.26 13.23 16.46
C ASP A 61 -9.24 12.10 16.53
N VAL A 62 -9.72 10.87 16.29
CA VAL A 62 -8.93 9.64 16.38
C VAL A 62 -8.99 8.88 15.07
N ILE A 63 -7.82 8.46 14.57
CA ILE A 63 -7.69 7.57 13.41
C ILE A 63 -7.17 6.23 13.91
N VAL A 64 -7.95 5.17 13.77
CA VAL A 64 -7.45 3.79 13.93
C VAL A 64 -6.98 3.32 12.57
N PHE A 65 -5.68 3.21 12.40
CA PHE A 65 -5.08 2.87 11.12
C PHE A 65 -4.80 1.36 11.04
N CYS A 66 -5.65 0.63 10.34
CA CYS A 66 -5.51 -0.81 10.07
C CYS A 66 -4.68 -1.02 8.80
N GLY A 67 -3.37 -0.90 8.95
CA GLY A 67 -2.36 -1.03 7.92
C GLY A 67 -1.02 -1.38 8.55
N VAL A 68 0.08 -0.88 7.98
CA VAL A 68 1.42 -1.07 8.52
C VAL A 68 1.99 0.25 9.05
N HIS A 69 3.06 0.17 9.85
CA HIS A 69 3.57 1.27 10.65
C HIS A 69 3.83 2.55 9.83
N PHE A 70 4.51 2.47 8.69
CA PHE A 70 4.79 3.65 7.87
C PHE A 70 3.53 4.36 7.34
N MET A 71 2.41 3.65 7.20
CA MET A 71 1.12 4.25 6.82
C MET A 71 0.54 5.05 7.97
N ALA A 72 0.63 4.54 9.20
CA ALA A 72 0.21 5.24 10.39
C ALA A 72 1.11 6.47 10.65
N GLU A 73 2.43 6.39 10.39
CA GLU A 73 3.33 7.55 10.40
C GLU A 73 2.89 8.60 9.38
N THR A 74 2.58 8.18 8.15
CA THR A 74 2.10 9.10 7.10
C THR A 74 0.83 9.81 7.53
N ALA A 75 -0.15 9.09 8.10
CA ALA A 75 -1.37 9.68 8.65
C ALA A 75 -1.09 10.66 9.80
N SER A 76 -0.16 10.33 10.69
CA SER A 76 0.28 11.20 11.81
C SER A 76 0.97 12.49 11.31
N ILE A 77 1.75 12.40 10.23
CA ILE A 77 2.42 13.56 9.61
C ILE A 77 1.40 14.48 8.94
N ILE A 78 0.43 13.91 8.21
CA ILE A 78 -0.62 14.66 7.49
C ILE A 78 -1.57 15.33 8.48
N SER A 79 -1.93 14.65 9.55
CA SER A 79 -2.95 15.08 10.51
C SER A 79 -2.39 15.18 11.94
N PRO A 80 -1.43 16.10 12.21
CA PRO A 80 -0.68 16.16 13.47
C PRO A 80 -1.56 16.51 14.69
N GLN A 81 -2.73 17.08 14.46
CA GLN A 81 -3.73 17.41 15.49
C GLN A 81 -4.57 16.20 15.92
N LYS A 82 -4.51 15.10 15.15
CA LYS A 82 -5.28 13.89 15.41
C LYS A 82 -4.45 12.84 16.13
N LYS A 83 -5.11 12.00 16.89
CA LYS A 83 -4.48 10.82 17.48
C LYS A 83 -4.55 9.66 16.50
N VAL A 84 -3.40 9.22 15.99
CA VAL A 84 -3.31 8.05 15.11
C VAL A 84 -2.92 6.83 15.93
N LEU A 85 -3.76 5.81 15.88
CA LEU A 85 -3.57 4.54 16.60
C LEU A 85 -3.27 3.42 15.59
N LEU A 86 -2.23 2.64 15.87
CA LEU A 86 -1.91 1.41 15.16
C LEU A 86 -2.24 0.23 16.10
N PRO A 87 -3.20 -0.64 15.76
CA PRO A 87 -3.66 -1.71 16.67
C PRO A 87 -2.59 -2.72 17.09
N ASP A 88 -1.51 -2.85 16.29
CA ASP A 88 -0.37 -3.72 16.61
C ASP A 88 0.94 -3.10 16.15
N LEU A 89 1.90 -2.95 17.08
CA LEU A 89 3.23 -2.42 16.77
C LEU A 89 4.09 -3.38 15.93
N GLY A 90 3.75 -4.66 15.87
CA GLY A 90 4.36 -5.65 14.99
C GLY A 90 3.94 -5.53 13.53
N ALA A 91 2.98 -4.65 13.19
CA ALA A 91 2.56 -4.38 11.83
C ALA A 91 3.63 -3.57 11.05
N GLY A 92 4.77 -4.20 10.79
CA GLY A 92 5.90 -3.65 10.04
C GLY A 92 5.77 -3.81 8.52
N CYS A 93 6.89 -3.59 7.80
CA CYS A 93 6.99 -3.79 6.36
C CYS A 93 8.42 -4.18 5.98
N SER A 94 8.59 -5.37 5.35
CA SER A 94 9.90 -5.84 4.91
C SER A 94 10.52 -4.94 3.83
N LEU A 95 9.71 -4.40 2.93
CA LEU A 95 10.17 -3.48 1.91
C LEU A 95 10.67 -2.17 2.53
N ALA A 96 9.92 -1.59 3.48
CA ALA A 96 10.34 -0.38 4.17
C ALA A 96 11.65 -0.56 4.96
N ALA A 97 11.94 -1.79 5.42
CA ALA A 97 13.16 -2.12 6.14
C ALA A 97 14.42 -2.27 5.25
N THR A 98 14.28 -2.24 3.92
CA THR A 98 15.43 -2.37 3.01
C THR A 98 16.32 -1.13 2.96
N ILE A 99 15.77 0.03 3.33
CA ILE A 99 16.47 1.32 3.36
C ILE A 99 16.20 2.06 4.68
N ASP A 100 17.21 2.76 5.16
CA ASP A 100 17.10 3.71 6.27
C ASP A 100 17.63 5.11 5.86
N ALA A 101 17.38 6.11 6.71
CA ALA A 101 17.75 7.49 6.41
C ALA A 101 19.27 7.69 6.33
N ASP A 102 20.08 6.91 7.05
CA ASP A 102 21.53 7.04 7.02
C ASP A 102 22.11 6.55 5.69
N LYS A 103 21.62 5.43 5.17
CA LYS A 103 21.98 4.94 3.84
C LYS A 103 21.57 5.94 2.75
N LEU A 104 20.37 6.52 2.87
CA LEU A 104 19.93 7.53 1.90
C LEU A 104 20.79 8.80 1.97
N ARG A 105 21.13 9.27 3.17
CA ARG A 105 22.05 10.42 3.34
C ARG A 105 23.45 10.14 2.77
N ALA A 106 23.96 8.92 2.95
CA ALA A 106 25.25 8.51 2.37
C ALA A 106 25.20 8.57 0.84
N TRP A 107 24.16 8.03 0.22
CA TRP A 107 23.96 8.09 -1.23
C TRP A 107 23.86 9.55 -1.72
N LYS A 108 23.06 10.39 -1.05
CA LYS A 108 22.88 11.81 -1.42
C LYS A 108 24.18 12.63 -1.39
N LYS A 109 25.18 12.27 -0.55
CA LYS A 109 26.47 12.94 -0.54
C LYS A 109 27.25 12.75 -1.83
N GLU A 110 27.09 11.60 -2.46
CA GLU A 110 27.71 11.29 -3.76
C GLU A 110 26.91 11.87 -4.93
N HIS A 111 25.61 12.15 -4.73
CA HIS A 111 24.65 12.62 -5.72
C HIS A 111 23.95 13.92 -5.28
N PRO A 112 24.68 15.05 -5.07
CA PRO A 112 24.13 16.24 -4.41
C PRO A 112 23.02 16.96 -5.20
N ASN A 113 22.88 16.68 -6.50
CA ASN A 113 21.88 17.29 -7.37
C ASN A 113 20.74 16.33 -7.77
N ALA A 114 20.76 15.09 -7.28
CA ALA A 114 19.75 14.11 -7.59
C ALA A 114 18.42 14.45 -6.89
N VAL A 115 17.32 14.06 -7.50
CA VAL A 115 15.98 14.10 -6.93
C VAL A 115 15.65 12.73 -6.38
N VAL A 116 15.25 12.66 -5.12
CA VAL A 116 14.86 11.43 -4.45
C VAL A 116 13.34 11.27 -4.51
N VAL A 117 12.88 10.21 -5.17
CA VAL A 117 11.47 9.80 -5.21
C VAL A 117 11.31 8.55 -4.36
N SER A 118 10.65 8.68 -3.22
CA SER A 118 10.39 7.55 -2.33
C SER A 118 8.98 7.00 -2.51
N TYR A 119 8.88 5.71 -2.83
CA TYR A 119 7.64 5.00 -2.66
C TYR A 119 7.20 5.07 -1.19
N VAL A 120 5.92 5.23 -0.96
CA VAL A 120 5.35 5.47 0.39
C VAL A 120 5.73 4.39 1.42
N ASN A 121 6.12 3.20 0.96
CA ASN A 121 6.60 2.07 1.76
C ASN A 121 8.02 2.34 2.32
N THR A 122 8.16 3.42 3.06
CA THR A 122 9.39 3.88 3.72
C THR A 122 9.04 4.50 5.07
N THR A 123 10.00 4.60 5.99
CA THR A 123 9.79 5.28 7.29
C THR A 123 9.65 6.79 7.13
N ALA A 124 9.18 7.45 8.18
CA ALA A 124 9.11 8.91 8.23
C ALA A 124 10.48 9.58 8.05
N GLU A 125 11.54 8.98 8.61
CA GLU A 125 12.92 9.46 8.49
C GLU A 125 13.42 9.42 7.04
N VAL A 126 13.09 8.35 6.28
CA VAL A 126 13.43 8.25 4.85
C VAL A 126 12.64 9.28 4.04
N LYS A 127 11.36 9.47 4.34
CA LYS A 127 10.53 10.51 3.69
C LYS A 127 11.05 11.93 3.97
N ALA A 128 11.62 12.16 5.17
CA ALA A 128 12.24 13.44 5.54
C ALA A 128 13.52 13.75 4.73
N GLU A 129 14.16 12.74 4.15
CA GLU A 129 15.31 12.88 3.26
C GLU A 129 14.93 12.87 1.76
N SER A 130 13.63 12.69 1.44
CA SER A 130 13.14 12.55 0.08
C SER A 130 12.51 13.84 -0.44
N ASP A 131 12.62 14.08 -1.77
CA ASP A 131 12.00 15.24 -2.42
C ASP A 131 10.53 15.01 -2.72
N TYR A 132 10.17 13.80 -3.12
CA TYR A 132 8.81 13.38 -3.43
C TYR A 132 8.53 12.03 -2.78
N ALA A 133 7.35 11.88 -2.19
CA ALA A 133 6.77 10.56 -1.99
C ALA A 133 5.88 10.18 -3.18
N CYS A 134 5.61 8.91 -3.38
CA CYS A 134 4.65 8.41 -4.37
C CYS A 134 4.00 7.12 -3.89
N THR A 135 2.94 6.71 -4.58
CA THR A 135 2.33 5.39 -4.46
C THR A 135 2.39 4.68 -5.82
N SER A 136 2.09 3.39 -5.87
CA SER A 136 1.96 2.67 -7.15
C SER A 136 0.91 3.28 -8.08
N GLY A 137 -0.09 4.00 -7.52
CA GLY A 137 -1.14 4.67 -8.27
C GLY A 137 -0.70 5.96 -8.97
N ASN A 138 0.34 6.65 -8.47
CA ASN A 138 0.75 7.95 -9.02
C ASN A 138 2.25 8.09 -9.30
N ALA A 139 3.07 7.05 -9.12
CA ALA A 139 4.53 7.11 -9.31
C ALA A 139 4.93 7.61 -10.71
N VAL A 140 4.24 7.17 -11.76
CA VAL A 140 4.47 7.64 -13.14
C VAL A 140 4.21 9.14 -13.26
N LYS A 141 3.13 9.65 -12.65
CA LYS A 141 2.78 11.07 -12.66
C LYS A 141 3.83 11.90 -11.89
N VAL A 142 4.26 11.39 -10.73
CA VAL A 142 5.30 12.04 -9.90
C VAL A 142 6.61 12.12 -10.68
N VAL A 143 7.10 11.04 -11.26
CA VAL A 143 8.36 11.05 -12.03
C VAL A 143 8.26 11.95 -13.27
N ASN A 144 7.12 11.99 -13.95
CA ASN A 144 6.90 12.89 -15.09
C ASN A 144 6.85 14.38 -14.72
N SER A 145 6.52 14.72 -13.47
CA SER A 145 6.53 16.12 -12.99
C SER A 145 7.93 16.67 -12.75
N ILE A 146 8.93 15.80 -12.64
CA ILE A 146 10.33 16.19 -12.42
C ILE A 146 10.94 16.64 -13.76
N PRO A 147 11.62 17.80 -13.84
CA PRO A 147 12.23 18.28 -15.06
C PRO A 147 13.15 17.24 -15.72
N ARG A 148 13.11 17.14 -17.05
CA ARG A 148 13.99 16.24 -17.81
C ARG A 148 15.45 16.64 -17.60
N GLY A 149 16.35 15.66 -17.56
CA GLY A 149 17.77 15.86 -17.32
C GLY A 149 18.20 15.87 -15.84
N ARG A 150 17.24 15.86 -14.89
CA ARG A 150 17.57 15.64 -13.48
C ARG A 150 17.85 14.15 -13.25
N GLU A 151 18.92 13.89 -12.50
CA GLU A 151 19.19 12.57 -11.93
C GLU A 151 18.10 12.22 -10.93
N ILE A 152 17.63 10.99 -10.93
CA ILE A 152 16.57 10.53 -10.03
C ILE A 152 17.02 9.23 -9.37
N LEU A 153 16.91 9.18 -8.05
CA LEU A 153 16.88 7.94 -7.28
C LEU A 153 15.43 7.57 -6.96
N PHE A 154 15.01 6.40 -7.42
CA PHE A 154 13.73 5.81 -7.04
C PHE A 154 13.95 4.72 -5.99
N LEU A 155 13.25 4.79 -4.87
CA LEU A 155 13.39 3.85 -3.76
C LEU A 155 12.02 3.52 -3.13
N PRO A 156 11.87 2.42 -2.36
CA PRO A 156 12.81 1.34 -2.19
C PRO A 156 12.54 0.13 -3.10
N ASP A 157 11.42 0.11 -3.87
CA ASP A 157 10.97 -1.05 -4.65
C ASP A 157 11.55 -1.06 -6.08
N MET A 158 12.33 -2.11 -6.36
CA MET A 158 13.01 -2.23 -7.65
C MET A 158 12.05 -2.54 -8.80
N PHE A 159 10.98 -3.27 -8.58
CA PHE A 159 10.03 -3.64 -9.64
C PHE A 159 9.13 -2.47 -9.99
N LEU A 160 8.61 -1.75 -9.00
CA LEU A 160 7.89 -0.50 -9.25
C LEU A 160 8.80 0.52 -9.93
N GLY A 161 10.07 0.64 -9.50
CA GLY A 161 11.05 1.52 -10.14
C GLY A 161 11.26 1.19 -11.61
N ALA A 162 11.44 -0.10 -11.96
CA ALA A 162 11.57 -0.56 -13.33
C ALA A 162 10.30 -0.28 -14.16
N TYR A 163 9.11 -0.54 -13.59
CA TYR A 163 7.84 -0.20 -14.22
C TYR A 163 7.73 1.31 -14.53
N VAL A 164 8.12 2.16 -13.58
CA VAL A 164 8.08 3.62 -13.77
C VAL A 164 9.09 4.07 -14.82
N MET A 165 10.31 3.49 -14.86
CA MET A 165 11.30 3.75 -15.91
C MET A 165 10.73 3.47 -17.29
N GLU A 166 10.09 2.32 -17.46
CA GLU A 166 9.47 1.91 -18.71
C GLU A 166 8.35 2.87 -19.12
N LYS A 167 7.41 3.15 -18.23
CA LYS A 167 6.27 4.03 -18.52
C LYS A 167 6.65 5.48 -18.80
N THR A 168 7.74 5.98 -18.21
CA THR A 168 8.18 7.38 -18.33
C THR A 168 9.28 7.57 -19.36
N GLN A 169 9.89 6.49 -19.83
CA GLN A 169 11.08 6.49 -20.68
C GLN A 169 12.20 7.36 -20.07
N ARG A 170 12.34 7.30 -18.72
CA ARG A 170 13.36 8.02 -17.96
C ARG A 170 14.34 7.04 -17.33
N LYS A 171 15.61 7.28 -17.55
CA LYS A 171 16.67 6.57 -16.84
C LYS A 171 16.70 7.07 -15.41
N MET A 172 16.63 6.15 -14.44
CA MET A 172 16.71 6.42 -13.00
C MET A 172 17.65 5.41 -12.36
N GLU A 173 18.27 5.79 -11.25
CA GLU A 173 18.82 4.81 -10.31
C GLU A 173 17.69 4.26 -9.46
N VAL A 174 17.70 2.95 -9.22
CA VAL A 174 16.64 2.27 -8.49
C VAL A 174 17.25 1.49 -7.33
N TRP A 175 16.72 1.73 -6.12
CA TRP A 175 17.15 0.99 -4.94
C TRP A 175 16.75 -0.50 -5.04
N PRO A 176 17.65 -1.46 -4.70
CA PRO A 176 17.41 -2.87 -4.92
C PRO A 176 16.58 -3.54 -3.79
N GLY A 177 15.52 -2.89 -3.35
CA GLY A 177 14.57 -3.45 -2.39
C GLY A 177 13.38 -4.11 -3.08
N GLU A 178 12.75 -5.07 -2.39
CA GLU A 178 11.57 -5.78 -2.90
C GLU A 178 10.58 -6.11 -1.77
N CYS A 179 9.30 -6.20 -2.13
CA CYS A 179 8.27 -6.73 -1.25
C CYS A 179 8.27 -8.26 -1.31
N HIS A 180 8.51 -8.93 -0.18
CA HIS A 180 8.60 -10.40 -0.13
C HIS A 180 7.32 -11.11 -0.63
N VAL A 181 6.14 -10.49 -0.52
CA VAL A 181 4.88 -11.05 -1.03
C VAL A 181 4.87 -10.99 -2.55
N HIS A 182 5.12 -9.80 -3.11
CA HIS A 182 5.04 -9.56 -4.55
C HIS A 182 6.21 -10.20 -5.32
N ALA A 183 7.41 -10.22 -4.75
CA ALA A 183 8.56 -10.94 -5.30
C ALA A 183 8.30 -12.46 -5.38
N GLY A 184 7.50 -13.00 -4.45
CA GLY A 184 7.09 -14.40 -4.47
C GLY A 184 6.05 -14.77 -5.55
N ILE A 185 5.46 -13.80 -6.24
CA ILE A 185 4.58 -14.02 -7.39
C ILE A 185 5.45 -14.07 -8.65
N THR A 186 5.98 -15.26 -8.93
CA THR A 186 6.94 -15.46 -10.01
C THR A 186 6.27 -15.67 -11.37
N PRO A 187 6.99 -15.45 -12.49
CA PRO A 187 6.46 -15.69 -13.83
C PRO A 187 5.92 -17.10 -14.05
N ASP A 188 6.60 -18.14 -13.49
CA ASP A 188 6.17 -19.53 -13.63
C ASP A 188 4.80 -19.78 -12.96
N VAL A 189 4.57 -19.18 -11.79
CA VAL A 189 3.27 -19.27 -11.10
C VAL A 189 2.18 -18.60 -11.94
N ILE A 190 2.49 -17.44 -12.51
CA ILE A 190 1.55 -16.69 -13.36
C ILE A 190 1.24 -17.46 -14.63
N ASN A 191 2.25 -17.93 -15.36
CA ASN A 191 2.06 -18.68 -16.62
C ASN A 191 1.15 -19.89 -16.42
N ARG A 192 1.37 -20.64 -15.34
CA ARG A 192 0.52 -21.78 -14.99
C ARG A 192 -0.92 -21.37 -14.77
N LYS A 193 -1.16 -20.32 -14.01
CA LYS A 193 -2.51 -19.81 -13.74
C LYS A 193 -3.20 -19.25 -14.97
N LEU A 194 -2.47 -18.59 -15.86
CA LEU A 194 -2.99 -18.11 -17.14
C LEU A 194 -3.37 -19.26 -18.07
N GLU A 195 -2.61 -20.36 -18.08
CA GLU A 195 -2.96 -21.56 -18.83
C GLU A 195 -4.24 -22.25 -18.32
N GLU A 196 -4.40 -22.30 -16.98
CA GLU A 196 -5.58 -22.85 -16.31
C GLU A 196 -6.84 -21.98 -16.53
N HIS A 197 -6.69 -20.66 -16.74
CA HIS A 197 -7.77 -19.68 -16.76
C HIS A 197 -7.66 -18.71 -17.94
N ARG A 198 -7.61 -19.23 -19.16
CA ARG A 198 -7.46 -18.44 -20.41
C ARG A 198 -8.60 -17.46 -20.67
N ASP A 199 -9.73 -17.67 -20.02
CA ASP A 199 -10.94 -16.85 -20.08
C ASP A 199 -10.95 -15.69 -19.07
N ALA A 200 -9.93 -15.60 -18.21
CA ALA A 200 -9.83 -14.57 -17.18
C ALA A 200 -9.05 -13.35 -17.67
N GLU A 201 -9.50 -12.16 -17.29
CA GLU A 201 -8.70 -10.94 -17.40
C GLU A 201 -7.63 -10.92 -16.30
N PHE A 202 -6.41 -10.48 -16.62
CA PHE A 202 -5.28 -10.53 -15.71
C PHE A 202 -4.96 -9.15 -15.14
N LEU A 203 -5.05 -9.03 -13.80
CA LEU A 203 -4.72 -7.84 -13.04
C LEU A 203 -3.43 -8.07 -12.26
N VAL A 204 -2.44 -7.20 -12.46
CA VAL A 204 -1.14 -7.34 -11.80
C VAL A 204 -0.70 -6.06 -11.12
N HIS A 205 -0.15 -6.18 -9.90
CA HIS A 205 0.40 -5.05 -9.17
C HIS A 205 1.82 -4.73 -9.66
N PRO A 206 2.20 -3.45 -9.83
CA PRO A 206 3.52 -3.08 -10.36
C PRO A 206 4.71 -3.43 -9.46
N GLU A 207 4.50 -3.81 -8.20
CA GLU A 207 5.51 -4.39 -7.31
C GLU A 207 5.80 -5.88 -7.61
N CYS A 208 5.00 -6.55 -8.46
CA CYS A 208 5.26 -7.95 -8.79
C CYS A 208 6.53 -8.07 -9.64
N GLY A 209 7.40 -9.00 -9.25
CA GLY A 209 8.64 -9.29 -9.97
C GLY A 209 8.48 -9.73 -11.43
N CYS A 210 7.28 -10.13 -11.79
CA CYS A 210 6.92 -10.50 -13.17
C CYS A 210 6.68 -9.29 -14.10
N VAL A 211 6.39 -8.10 -13.55
CA VAL A 211 5.97 -6.92 -14.37
C VAL A 211 7.06 -6.54 -15.38
N THR A 212 8.33 -6.55 -14.98
CA THR A 212 9.44 -6.26 -15.88
C THR A 212 9.56 -7.27 -17.03
N GLN A 213 9.29 -8.54 -16.77
CA GLN A 213 9.27 -9.57 -17.82
C GLN A 213 8.04 -9.40 -18.72
N PHE A 214 6.86 -9.11 -18.16
CA PHE A 214 5.66 -8.83 -18.96
C PHE A 214 5.85 -7.63 -19.89
N LEU A 215 6.43 -6.55 -19.41
CA LEU A 215 6.73 -5.37 -20.23
C LEU A 215 7.71 -5.74 -21.37
N TYR A 216 8.77 -6.45 -21.05
CA TYR A 216 9.77 -6.87 -22.06
C TYR A 216 9.18 -7.78 -23.13
N PHE A 217 8.36 -8.75 -22.76
CA PHE A 217 7.79 -9.69 -23.73
C PHE A 217 6.59 -9.11 -24.48
N SER A 218 5.82 -8.21 -23.88
CA SER A 218 4.71 -7.54 -24.58
C SER A 218 5.22 -6.64 -25.72
N GLU A 219 6.37 -6.00 -25.56
CA GLU A 219 7.00 -5.21 -26.64
C GLU A 219 7.49 -6.08 -27.80
N LYS A 220 7.92 -7.32 -27.54
CA LYS A 220 8.39 -8.25 -28.58
C LYS A 220 7.28 -8.98 -29.32
N GLY A 221 6.03 -8.87 -28.88
CA GLY A 221 4.90 -9.60 -29.48
C GLY A 221 4.94 -11.12 -29.22
N ASP A 222 5.82 -11.60 -28.34
CA ASP A 222 6.07 -13.02 -28.10
C ASP A 222 5.05 -13.68 -27.13
N PHE A 223 4.09 -12.91 -26.61
CA PHE A 223 3.07 -13.44 -25.71
C PHE A 223 1.66 -13.14 -26.23
N ASN A 224 0.90 -14.21 -26.46
CA ASN A 224 -0.56 -14.16 -26.49
C ASN A 224 -1.08 -14.03 -25.05
N LEU A 225 -0.68 -12.94 -24.36
CA LEU A 225 -1.18 -12.67 -23.04
C LEU A 225 -2.64 -12.26 -23.11
N PRO A 226 -3.50 -12.80 -22.22
CA PRO A 226 -4.83 -12.24 -22.03
C PRO A 226 -4.69 -10.74 -21.72
N MET A 227 -5.74 -9.97 -21.87
CA MET A 227 -5.76 -8.54 -21.55
C MET A 227 -5.15 -8.32 -20.16
N THR A 228 -3.89 -7.91 -20.11
CA THR A 228 -3.14 -7.70 -18.88
C THR A 228 -3.18 -6.24 -18.49
N GLN A 229 -3.64 -5.97 -17.27
CA GLN A 229 -3.75 -4.62 -16.73
C GLN A 229 -2.84 -4.47 -15.51
N ILE A 230 -1.96 -3.47 -15.56
CA ILE A 230 -1.04 -3.15 -14.46
C ILE A 230 -1.60 -1.97 -13.69
N TYR A 231 -2.05 -2.22 -12.46
CA TYR A 231 -2.71 -1.23 -11.62
C TYR A 231 -2.26 -1.29 -10.16
N SER A 232 -2.40 -0.16 -9.44
CA SER A 232 -2.47 -0.18 -7.97
C SER A 232 -3.69 -0.96 -7.50
N THR A 233 -3.77 -1.30 -6.22
CA THR A 233 -4.93 -2.04 -5.70
C THR A 233 -6.24 -1.29 -5.89
N GLU A 234 -6.26 0.03 -5.75
CA GLU A 234 -7.45 0.85 -6.06
C GLU A 234 -7.77 0.85 -7.55
N GLY A 235 -6.74 0.90 -8.40
CA GLY A 235 -6.89 0.76 -9.85
C GLY A 235 -7.51 -0.59 -10.24
N MET A 236 -7.10 -1.69 -9.59
CA MET A 236 -7.67 -3.04 -9.81
C MET A 236 -9.16 -3.09 -9.43
N VAL A 237 -9.53 -2.55 -8.27
CA VAL A 237 -10.93 -2.51 -7.81
C VAL A 237 -11.79 -1.72 -8.80
N ARG A 238 -11.35 -0.52 -9.18
CA ARG A 238 -12.05 0.35 -10.12
C ARG A 238 -12.18 -0.29 -11.51
N HIS A 239 -11.10 -0.91 -11.99
CA HIS A 239 -11.12 -1.61 -13.28
C HIS A 239 -12.10 -2.78 -13.27
N ALA A 240 -12.11 -3.59 -12.20
CA ALA A 240 -13.04 -4.69 -12.06
C ALA A 240 -14.52 -4.26 -12.08
N GLN A 241 -14.84 -3.08 -11.56
CA GLN A 241 -16.20 -2.51 -11.62
C GLN A 241 -16.59 -2.11 -13.05
N GLN A 242 -15.65 -1.63 -13.85
CA GLN A 242 -15.91 -1.08 -15.19
C GLN A 242 -15.76 -2.10 -16.31
N SER A 243 -14.94 -3.14 -16.11
CA SER A 243 -14.69 -4.18 -17.12
C SER A 243 -15.94 -5.04 -17.36
N PRO A 244 -16.23 -5.41 -18.61
CA PRO A 244 -17.28 -6.39 -18.94
C PRO A 244 -16.90 -7.83 -18.56
N ALA A 245 -15.64 -8.10 -18.19
CA ALA A 245 -15.20 -9.44 -17.80
C ALA A 245 -15.86 -9.88 -16.49
N ASN A 246 -16.17 -11.17 -16.40
CA ASN A 246 -16.77 -11.79 -15.22
C ASN A 246 -15.78 -12.61 -14.39
N LYS A 247 -14.54 -12.75 -14.89
CA LYS A 247 -13.51 -13.55 -14.24
C LYS A 247 -12.16 -12.85 -14.31
N PHE A 248 -11.48 -12.78 -13.17
CA PHE A 248 -10.21 -12.08 -13.02
C PHE A 248 -9.20 -12.95 -12.31
N LEU A 249 -7.99 -12.98 -12.83
CA LEU A 249 -6.79 -13.43 -12.12
C LEU A 249 -6.10 -12.22 -11.49
N VAL A 250 -5.84 -12.27 -10.19
CA VAL A 250 -5.35 -11.12 -9.43
C VAL A 250 -3.97 -11.45 -8.85
N ALA A 251 -2.94 -10.78 -9.37
CA ALA A 251 -1.55 -10.94 -8.95
C ALA A 251 -1.16 -9.82 -7.97
N THR A 252 -1.58 -9.98 -6.72
CA THR A 252 -1.19 -9.18 -5.57
C THR A 252 -1.53 -9.93 -4.28
N GLU A 253 -1.44 -9.30 -3.13
CA GLU A 253 -1.81 -9.86 -1.83
C GLU A 253 -3.31 -10.20 -1.78
N THR A 254 -3.63 -11.37 -1.23
CA THR A 254 -4.98 -11.98 -1.35
C THR A 254 -6.11 -11.24 -0.61
N GLY A 255 -5.79 -10.39 0.36
CA GLY A 255 -6.80 -9.65 1.13
C GLY A 255 -7.68 -8.72 0.30
N ILE A 256 -7.18 -8.22 -0.83
CA ILE A 256 -7.96 -7.38 -1.76
C ILE A 256 -9.19 -8.11 -2.32
N LEU A 257 -9.13 -9.44 -2.42
CA LEU A 257 -10.20 -10.25 -3.01
C LEU A 257 -11.52 -10.13 -2.23
N HIS A 258 -11.44 -9.88 -0.91
CA HIS A 258 -12.62 -9.66 -0.09
C HIS A 258 -13.40 -8.44 -0.57
N ARG A 259 -12.74 -7.30 -0.71
CA ARG A 259 -13.34 -6.07 -1.21
C ARG A 259 -13.83 -6.22 -2.66
N MET A 260 -13.01 -6.82 -3.53
CA MET A 260 -13.38 -7.02 -4.93
C MET A 260 -14.67 -7.84 -5.08
N LYS A 261 -14.80 -8.95 -4.33
CA LYS A 261 -16.02 -9.79 -4.31
C LYS A 261 -17.21 -9.06 -3.70
N LYS A 262 -17.00 -8.30 -2.62
CA LYS A 262 -18.07 -7.55 -1.95
C LYS A 262 -18.66 -6.47 -2.85
N GLU A 263 -17.81 -5.77 -3.62
CA GLU A 263 -18.22 -4.71 -4.54
C GLU A 263 -18.73 -5.22 -5.90
N ASN A 264 -18.39 -6.48 -6.26
CA ASN A 264 -18.82 -7.12 -7.54
C ASN A 264 -19.22 -8.58 -7.27
N PRO A 265 -20.37 -8.83 -6.63
CA PRO A 265 -20.76 -10.17 -6.18
C PRO A 265 -21.01 -11.15 -7.33
N GLU A 266 -21.32 -10.65 -8.55
CA GLU A 266 -21.53 -11.44 -9.75
C GLU A 266 -20.23 -11.88 -10.44
N LYS A 267 -19.07 -11.33 -10.04
CA LYS A 267 -17.78 -11.60 -10.68
C LYS A 267 -16.93 -12.57 -9.87
N SER A 268 -16.07 -13.29 -10.55
CA SER A 268 -15.12 -14.24 -9.95
C SER A 268 -13.70 -13.65 -9.90
N PHE A 269 -13.11 -13.65 -8.72
CA PHE A 269 -11.74 -13.17 -8.48
C PHE A 269 -10.90 -14.31 -7.90
N LEU A 270 -9.86 -14.68 -8.64
CA LEU A 270 -8.96 -15.78 -8.29
C LEU A 270 -7.57 -15.23 -8.02
N PRO A 271 -6.92 -15.60 -6.92
CA PRO A 271 -5.53 -15.24 -6.69
C PRO A 271 -4.62 -15.98 -7.66
N VAL A 272 -3.58 -15.32 -8.16
CA VAL A 272 -2.53 -16.00 -8.92
C VAL A 272 -1.73 -16.92 -8.00
N LYS A 273 -1.53 -16.53 -6.74
CA LYS A 273 -0.82 -17.29 -5.73
C LYS A 273 -1.63 -17.25 -4.43
N ASP A 274 -2.13 -18.42 -4.00
CA ASP A 274 -3.06 -18.53 -2.87
C ASP A 274 -2.43 -18.11 -1.53
N ASP A 275 -1.13 -18.28 -1.38
CA ASP A 275 -0.34 -17.91 -0.20
C ASP A 275 0.38 -16.55 -0.34
N ALA A 276 -0.02 -15.72 -1.30
CA ALA A 276 0.43 -14.33 -1.40
C ALA A 276 -0.18 -13.48 -0.27
N VAL A 277 0.27 -13.70 0.95
CA VAL A 277 -0.27 -13.12 2.19
C VAL A 277 0.80 -12.30 2.89
N CYS A 278 0.49 -11.05 3.19
CA CYS A 278 1.35 -10.18 3.98
C CYS A 278 1.10 -10.41 5.48
N GLN A 279 1.99 -11.16 6.12
CA GLN A 279 1.89 -11.48 7.54
C GLN A 279 1.85 -10.22 8.43
N TYR A 280 2.54 -9.16 8.05
CA TYR A 280 2.52 -7.89 8.78
C TYR A 280 1.16 -7.22 8.78
N MET A 281 0.46 -7.23 7.65
CA MET A 281 -0.93 -6.74 7.57
C MET A 281 -1.89 -7.60 8.40
N LYS A 282 -1.65 -8.92 8.44
CA LYS A 282 -2.49 -9.89 9.17
C LYS A 282 -2.23 -9.93 10.68
N THR A 283 -1.26 -9.16 11.20
CA THR A 283 -1.10 -9.01 12.66
C THR A 283 -2.26 -8.26 13.30
N ILE A 284 -2.95 -7.40 12.54
CA ILE A 284 -4.11 -6.64 13.02
C ILE A 284 -5.36 -7.52 12.93
N THR A 285 -6.00 -7.72 14.08
CA THR A 285 -7.26 -8.47 14.21
C THR A 285 -8.37 -7.57 14.76
N LEU A 286 -9.61 -7.98 14.62
CA LEU A 286 -10.77 -7.26 15.16
C LEU A 286 -10.63 -7.00 16.68
N GLU A 287 -10.09 -7.96 17.43
CA GLU A 287 -9.85 -7.80 18.87
C GLU A 287 -8.79 -6.72 19.17
N LYS A 288 -7.73 -6.65 18.35
CA LYS A 288 -6.70 -5.61 18.48
C LYS A 288 -7.25 -4.22 18.14
N VAL A 289 -8.16 -4.11 17.16
CA VAL A 289 -8.88 -2.86 16.86
C VAL A 289 -9.74 -2.45 18.04
N TYR A 290 -10.51 -3.37 18.61
CA TYR A 290 -11.28 -3.12 19.84
C TYR A 290 -10.40 -2.60 20.98
N ARG A 291 -9.28 -3.30 21.25
CA ARG A 291 -8.35 -2.90 22.30
C ARG A 291 -7.74 -1.53 22.04
N SER A 292 -7.37 -1.27 20.79
CA SER A 292 -6.81 0.02 20.37
C SER A 292 -7.76 1.18 20.70
N LEU A 293 -9.05 1.03 20.38
CA LEU A 293 -10.09 2.03 20.70
C LEU A 293 -10.38 2.12 22.21
N ARG A 294 -10.45 0.99 22.91
CA ARG A 294 -10.75 0.95 24.34
C ARG A 294 -9.66 1.64 25.18
N ASP A 295 -8.43 1.25 24.94
CA ASP A 295 -7.27 1.65 25.73
C ASP A 295 -6.51 2.85 25.13
N MET A 296 -6.92 3.33 23.94
CA MET A 296 -6.27 4.40 23.16
C MET A 296 -4.80 4.10 22.85
N VAL A 297 -4.53 2.86 22.43
CA VAL A 297 -3.20 2.30 22.11
C VAL A 297 -3.18 1.65 20.73
N TYR A 298 -2.09 1.62 20.01
CA TYR A 298 -0.82 2.29 20.29
C TYR A 298 -0.75 3.58 19.48
N GLU A 299 -0.47 4.70 20.13
CA GLU A 299 -0.37 5.98 19.43
C GLU A 299 0.94 6.05 18.63
N VAL A 300 0.83 6.37 17.35
CA VAL A 300 1.98 6.61 16.46
C VAL A 300 2.22 8.10 16.35
N LYS A 301 3.37 8.53 16.84
CA LYS A 301 3.86 9.92 16.77
C LYS A 301 5.20 9.98 16.09
N VAL A 302 5.32 10.86 15.11
CA VAL A 302 6.59 11.20 14.47
C VAL A 302 7.17 12.44 15.15
N PRO A 303 8.48 12.46 15.51
CA PRO A 303 9.11 13.65 16.05
C PRO A 303 8.90 14.87 15.14
N LYS A 304 8.60 16.02 15.73
CA LYS A 304 8.18 17.22 14.97
C LYS A 304 9.13 17.60 13.84
N GLU A 305 10.43 17.59 14.10
CA GLU A 305 11.44 17.93 13.10
C GLU A 305 11.38 16.96 11.88
N THR A 306 11.30 15.65 12.14
CA THR A 306 11.15 14.63 11.09
C THR A 306 9.83 14.79 10.36
N ALA A 307 8.74 15.02 11.09
CA ALA A 307 7.40 15.21 10.52
C ALA A 307 7.34 16.44 9.59
N ASP A 308 7.90 17.57 10.00
CA ASP A 308 7.89 18.80 9.19
C ASP A 308 8.67 18.61 7.88
N ARG A 309 9.78 17.88 7.89
CA ARG A 309 10.57 17.57 6.69
C ARG A 309 9.86 16.55 5.79
N ALA A 310 9.37 15.44 6.37
CA ALA A 310 8.68 14.39 5.65
C ALA A 310 7.36 14.89 5.01
N ARG A 311 6.70 15.85 5.65
CA ARG A 311 5.47 16.46 5.15
C ARG A 311 5.62 17.00 3.73
N LEU A 312 6.74 17.63 3.40
CA LEU A 312 6.96 18.22 2.08
C LEU A 312 6.91 17.18 0.95
N SER A 313 7.52 16.02 1.15
CA SER A 313 7.48 14.94 0.16
C SER A 313 6.09 14.31 0.03
N ILE A 314 5.35 14.20 1.14
CA ILE A 314 4.00 13.65 1.19
C ILE A 314 2.99 14.62 0.56
N GLU A 315 3.06 15.92 0.84
CA GLU A 315 2.18 16.93 0.24
C GLU A 315 2.32 16.94 -1.29
N ARG A 316 3.54 16.91 -1.81
CA ARG A 316 3.79 16.77 -3.26
C ARG A 316 3.19 15.50 -3.86
N MET A 317 3.20 14.39 -3.12
CA MET A 317 2.50 13.17 -3.52
C MET A 317 0.99 13.39 -3.62
N LEU A 318 0.38 14.07 -2.65
CA LEU A 318 -1.06 14.31 -2.61
C LEU A 318 -1.52 15.31 -3.66
N GLU A 319 -0.70 16.31 -3.99
CA GLU A 319 -0.97 17.27 -5.08
C GLU A 319 -0.96 16.59 -6.46
N LEU A 320 -0.20 15.51 -6.60
CA LEU A 320 -0.09 14.71 -7.82
C LEU A 320 -0.94 13.42 -7.78
N ALA A 321 -1.97 13.36 -6.94
CA ALA A 321 -2.86 12.22 -6.80
C ALA A 321 -3.92 12.11 -7.91
#